data_ab9851a7c0273f63cb957b6146d2f61f
#
_entry.id   ab9851a7c0273f63cb957b6146d2f61f
#
_cell.length_a   1.000
_cell.length_b   1.000
_cell.length_c   1.000
_cell.angle_alpha   90.00
_cell.angle_beta   90.00
_cell.angle_gamma   90.00
#
_symmetry.space_group_name_H-M   'P 1'
#
loop_
_entity.id
_entity.type
_entity.pdbx_description
1 polymer ?
#
loop_
_entity_poly.entity_id
_entity_poly.type
_entity_poly.pdbx_seq_one_letter_code
_entity_poly.pdbx_strand_id
1 'polypeptide(L)'
;KFSIGIPAYKAKYLYNCIESILNQTYKNFELIIVNDASPEDLDTIVSRFNDERIIYSTNEKNYGAEEVIGNWNKCLSFATGEYFILMGDDDTLDKHYLEEFYKTIQEYPESNVFHCRSNIIDENSAIISLTQSWPQRESLLDNMWHRLNGFRQQF
;
A
#
# COMPACT_ATOMS: atom_id res chain seq x y z
N LYS A 1 1.25 13.73 7.63
CA LYS A 1 1.05 12.37 8.14
C LYS A 1 0.64 11.47 7.00
N PHE A 2 1.17 10.24 6.94
CA PHE A 2 0.71 9.19 6.03
C PHE A 2 -0.26 8.24 6.74
N SER A 3 -1.25 7.74 6.00
CA SER A 3 -2.07 6.58 6.38
C SER A 3 -1.79 5.46 5.38
N ILE A 4 -1.39 4.29 5.88
CA ILE A 4 -1.11 3.12 5.05
C ILE A 4 -2.20 2.09 5.33
N GLY A 5 -2.97 1.73 4.32
CA GLY A 5 -4.08 0.78 4.41
C GLY A 5 -3.73 -0.57 3.78
N ILE A 6 -3.87 -1.63 4.55
CA ILE A 6 -3.72 -3.02 4.10
C ILE A 6 -5.08 -3.71 4.17
N PRO A 7 -5.74 -3.97 3.04
CA PRO A 7 -6.90 -4.87 2.97
C PRO A 7 -6.39 -6.31 3.03
N ALA A 8 -6.24 -6.85 4.24
CA ALA A 8 -5.57 -8.12 4.50
C ALA A 8 -6.51 -9.33 4.34
N TYR A 9 -6.01 -10.37 3.68
CA TYR A 9 -6.73 -11.64 3.51
C TYR A 9 -5.83 -12.86 3.65
N LYS A 10 -4.53 -12.76 3.26
CA LYS A 10 -3.57 -13.86 3.29
C LYS A 10 -2.55 -13.68 4.42
N ALA A 11 -2.30 -14.76 5.16
CA ALA A 11 -1.34 -14.75 6.26
C ALA A 11 0.13 -14.83 5.81
N LYS A 12 0.39 -15.48 4.66
CA LYS A 12 1.73 -15.93 4.25
C LYS A 12 2.82 -14.86 4.34
N TYR A 13 2.54 -13.64 3.88
CA TYR A 13 3.51 -12.55 3.82
C TYR A 13 3.17 -11.36 4.72
N LEU A 14 2.00 -11.40 5.38
CA LEU A 14 1.50 -10.28 6.19
C LEU A 14 2.49 -9.83 7.27
N TYR A 15 3.20 -10.75 7.92
CA TYR A 15 4.22 -10.41 8.90
C TYR A 15 5.31 -9.51 8.30
N ASN A 16 5.89 -9.91 7.15
CA ASN A 16 6.95 -9.16 6.48
C ASN A 16 6.43 -7.81 5.95
N CYS A 17 5.18 -7.78 5.47
CA CYS A 17 4.51 -6.56 5.05
C CYS A 17 4.45 -5.55 6.21
N ILE A 18 3.87 -5.93 7.36
CA ILE A 18 3.77 -5.09 8.55
C ILE A 18 5.15 -4.64 9.03
N GLU A 19 6.10 -5.58 9.14
CA GLU A 19 7.47 -5.29 9.60
C GLU A 19 8.14 -4.24 8.72
N SER A 20 8.00 -4.33 7.39
CA SER A 20 8.58 -3.37 6.44
C SER A 20 8.05 -1.95 6.62
N ILE A 21 6.77 -1.82 7.00
CA ILE A 21 6.12 -0.54 7.24
C ILE A 21 6.55 0.04 8.60
N LEU A 22 6.57 -0.76 9.66
CA LEU A 22 6.96 -0.29 10.99
C LEU A 22 8.43 0.14 11.05
N ASN A 23 9.28 -0.43 10.19
CA ASN A 23 10.70 -0.11 10.05
C ASN A 23 11.00 1.12 9.19
N GLN A 24 10.00 1.84 8.68
CA GLN A 24 10.21 3.07 7.92
C GLN A 24 11.03 4.10 8.71
N THR A 25 11.95 4.81 8.03
CA THR A 25 12.75 5.90 8.63
C THR A 25 11.89 7.09 9.02
N TYR A 26 10.90 7.44 8.20
CA TYR A 26 9.90 8.47 8.51
C TYR A 26 8.83 7.91 9.45
N LYS A 27 8.64 8.56 10.62
CA LYS A 27 7.84 7.99 11.71
C LYS A 27 6.41 8.54 11.81
N ASN A 28 6.07 9.63 11.10
CA ASN A 28 4.74 10.24 11.19
C ASN A 28 3.76 9.55 10.23
N PHE A 29 3.37 8.33 10.59
CA PHE A 29 2.37 7.54 9.86
C PHE A 29 1.49 6.73 10.81
N GLU A 30 0.41 6.22 10.30
CA GLU A 30 -0.42 5.17 10.88
C GLU A 30 -0.56 4.00 9.92
N LEU A 31 -0.72 2.80 10.46
CA LEU A 31 -0.91 1.56 9.71
C LEU A 31 -2.29 0.99 10.01
N ILE A 32 -3.13 0.97 9.00
CA ILE A 32 -4.50 0.48 9.06
C ILE A 32 -4.53 -0.91 8.40
N ILE A 33 -4.90 -1.92 9.17
CA ILE A 33 -5.01 -3.29 8.69
C ILE A 33 -6.47 -3.70 8.83
N VAL A 34 -7.11 -3.99 7.72
CA VAL A 34 -8.50 -4.48 7.69
C VAL A 34 -8.50 -5.93 7.24
N ASN A 35 -8.71 -6.84 8.20
CA ASN A 35 -8.91 -8.26 7.93
C ASN A 35 -10.25 -8.46 7.24
N ASP A 36 -10.24 -8.92 5.99
CA ASP A 36 -11.43 -9.13 5.17
C ASP A 36 -12.13 -10.46 5.48
N ALA A 37 -12.39 -10.72 6.77
CA ALA A 37 -12.94 -11.97 7.25
C ALA A 37 -12.19 -13.18 6.69
N SER A 38 -10.86 -13.15 6.78
CA SER A 38 -9.97 -14.20 6.31
C SER A 38 -10.24 -15.51 7.06
N PRO A 39 -10.19 -16.67 6.38
CA PRO A 39 -10.18 -17.97 7.05
C PRO A 39 -8.84 -18.29 7.72
N GLU A 40 -7.78 -17.49 7.45
CA GLU A 40 -6.45 -17.64 8.04
C GLU A 40 -6.33 -16.80 9.33
N ASP A 41 -5.48 -17.22 10.26
CA ASP A 41 -5.28 -16.55 11.54
C ASP A 41 -4.40 -15.30 11.40
N LEU A 42 -4.98 -14.21 10.94
CA LEU A 42 -4.30 -12.92 10.85
C LEU A 42 -4.16 -12.24 12.22
N ASP A 43 -5.07 -12.51 13.15
CA ASP A 43 -5.09 -11.94 14.50
C ASP A 43 -3.80 -12.26 15.25
N THR A 44 -3.37 -13.53 15.21
CA THR A 44 -2.11 -13.97 15.82
C THR A 44 -0.90 -13.27 15.18
N ILE A 45 -0.91 -13.02 13.88
CA ILE A 45 0.19 -12.32 13.21
C ILE A 45 0.27 -10.86 13.66
N VAL A 46 -0.87 -10.15 13.62
CA VAL A 46 -0.91 -8.72 13.99
C VAL A 46 -0.58 -8.52 15.47
N SER A 47 -1.03 -9.41 16.35
CA SER A 47 -0.78 -9.33 17.80
C SER A 47 0.71 -9.45 18.20
N ARG A 48 1.58 -9.90 17.29
CA ARG A 48 3.04 -9.91 17.53
C ARG A 48 3.67 -8.52 17.51
N PHE A 49 2.95 -7.53 16.95
CA PHE A 49 3.41 -6.16 16.86
C PHE A 49 2.75 -5.33 17.96
N ASN A 50 3.56 -4.85 18.92
CA ASN A 50 3.10 -3.93 19.97
C ASN A 50 3.48 -2.50 19.55
N ASP A 51 2.72 -1.91 18.64
CA ASP A 51 2.98 -0.58 18.08
C ASP A 51 1.67 0.23 18.03
N GLU A 52 1.66 1.39 18.69
CA GLU A 52 0.49 2.26 18.83
C GLU A 52 0.00 2.86 17.49
N ARG A 53 0.82 2.79 16.46
CA ARG A 53 0.47 3.26 15.12
C ARG A 53 -0.44 2.30 14.37
N ILE A 54 -0.62 1.07 14.87
CA ILE A 54 -1.46 0.05 14.23
C ILE A 54 -2.92 0.25 14.61
N ILE A 55 -3.78 0.33 13.61
CA ILE A 55 -5.24 0.25 13.71
C ILE A 55 -5.65 -1.06 13.05
N TYR A 56 -6.19 -1.99 13.83
CA TYR A 56 -6.63 -3.29 13.34
C TYR A 56 -8.14 -3.44 13.45
N SER A 57 -8.78 -3.90 12.38
CA SER A 57 -10.22 -4.16 12.34
C SER A 57 -10.51 -5.40 11.50
N THR A 58 -11.53 -6.16 11.86
CA THR A 58 -11.99 -7.33 11.11
C THR A 58 -13.39 -7.06 10.56
N ASN A 59 -13.61 -7.36 9.29
CA ASN A 59 -14.92 -7.28 8.65
C ASN A 59 -15.83 -8.42 9.14
N GLU A 60 -17.13 -8.18 9.21
CA GLU A 60 -18.12 -9.21 9.55
C GLU A 60 -18.24 -10.29 8.48
N LYS A 61 -17.97 -9.92 7.22
CA LYS A 61 -17.99 -10.80 6.06
C LYS A 61 -16.89 -10.44 5.08
N ASN A 62 -16.45 -11.41 4.30
CA ASN A 62 -15.50 -11.21 3.21
C ASN A 62 -16.17 -10.40 2.08
N TYR A 63 -15.51 -9.36 1.61
CA TYR A 63 -15.92 -8.63 0.40
C TYR A 63 -15.58 -9.40 -0.88
N GLY A 64 -14.50 -10.20 -0.85
CA GLY A 64 -14.04 -10.99 -1.99
C GLY A 64 -13.56 -10.16 -3.17
N ALA A 65 -13.27 -10.86 -4.27
CA ALA A 65 -12.75 -10.21 -5.49
C ALA A 65 -13.79 -9.34 -6.19
N GLU A 66 -15.09 -9.62 -6.03
CA GLU A 66 -16.17 -8.86 -6.69
C GLU A 66 -16.41 -7.49 -6.04
N GLU A 67 -16.19 -7.40 -4.73
CA GLU A 67 -16.41 -6.16 -3.96
C GLU A 67 -15.12 -5.62 -3.31
N VAL A 68 -13.96 -5.89 -3.90
CA VAL A 68 -12.65 -5.51 -3.36
C VAL A 68 -12.55 -4.01 -3.00
N ILE A 69 -13.22 -3.15 -3.77
CA ILE A 69 -13.29 -1.69 -3.51
C ILE A 69 -13.95 -1.40 -2.15
N GLY A 70 -14.90 -2.24 -1.72
CA GLY A 70 -15.53 -2.11 -0.40
C GLY A 70 -14.51 -2.23 0.73
N ASN A 71 -13.60 -3.20 0.65
CA ASN A 71 -12.54 -3.37 1.64
C ASN A 71 -11.48 -2.25 1.56
N TRP A 72 -11.14 -1.78 0.37
CA TRP A 72 -10.26 -0.61 0.20
C TRP A 72 -10.84 0.65 0.83
N ASN A 73 -12.13 0.93 0.58
CA ASN A 73 -12.84 2.04 1.19
C ASN A 73 -12.94 1.90 2.71
N LYS A 74 -13.01 0.67 3.22
CA LYS A 74 -12.98 0.43 4.66
C LYS A 74 -11.61 0.84 5.25
N CYS A 75 -10.49 0.50 4.61
CA CYS A 75 -9.18 1.00 5.01
C CYS A 75 -9.15 2.54 4.98
N LEU A 76 -9.62 3.14 3.90
CA LEU A 76 -9.65 4.61 3.76
C LEU A 76 -10.50 5.27 4.83
N SER A 77 -11.59 4.64 5.30
CA SER A 77 -12.48 5.21 6.32
C SER A 77 -11.83 5.37 7.70
N PHE A 78 -10.76 4.66 7.98
CA PHE A 78 -9.97 4.80 9.21
C PHE A 78 -8.83 5.82 9.08
N ALA A 79 -8.52 6.26 7.85
CA ALA A 79 -7.39 7.13 7.60
C ALA A 79 -7.58 8.53 8.19
N THR A 80 -6.54 9.01 8.89
CA THR A 80 -6.49 10.36 9.45
C THR A 80 -5.32 11.17 8.90
N GLY A 81 -4.49 10.56 8.03
CA GLY A 81 -3.37 11.20 7.37
C GLY A 81 -3.82 12.02 6.16
N GLU A 82 -2.96 12.94 5.77
CA GLU A 82 -3.14 13.79 4.60
C GLU A 82 -2.92 13.01 3.28
N TYR A 83 -2.08 11.99 3.34
CA TYR A 83 -1.75 11.11 2.21
C TYR A 83 -2.09 9.67 2.57
N PHE A 84 -2.80 9.01 1.65
CA PHE A 84 -3.20 7.61 1.81
C PHE A 84 -2.46 6.72 0.82
N ILE A 85 -1.94 5.60 1.33
CA ILE A 85 -1.26 4.56 0.55
C ILE A 85 -2.06 3.27 0.73
N LEU A 86 -2.54 2.70 -0.36
CA LEU A 86 -3.15 1.37 -0.38
C LEU A 86 -2.08 0.35 -0.77
N MET A 87 -1.93 -0.70 0.01
CA MET A 87 -0.87 -1.69 -0.14
C MET A 87 -1.42 -3.11 -0.01
N GLY A 88 -0.92 -4.05 -0.80
CA GLY A 88 -1.24 -5.47 -0.66
C GLY A 88 -0.64 -6.09 0.59
N ASP A 89 -1.25 -7.16 1.09
CA ASP A 89 -0.78 -7.91 2.26
C ASP A 89 0.45 -8.81 1.96
N ASP A 90 0.86 -8.86 0.70
CA ASP A 90 2.02 -9.59 0.18
C ASP A 90 3.14 -8.69 -0.36
N ASP A 91 2.98 -7.37 -0.27
CA ASP A 91 3.97 -6.38 -0.67
C ASP A 91 4.87 -5.94 0.50
N THR A 92 6.02 -5.34 0.20
CA THR A 92 6.92 -4.73 1.18
C THR A 92 7.38 -3.35 0.74
N LEU A 93 7.67 -2.47 1.70
CA LEU A 93 8.22 -1.14 1.44
C LEU A 93 9.72 -1.11 1.72
N ASP A 94 10.48 -0.45 0.83
CA ASP A 94 11.85 -0.04 1.18
C ASP A 94 11.83 0.85 2.43
N LYS A 95 12.83 0.73 3.28
CA LYS A 95 12.88 1.45 4.58
C LYS A 95 12.85 2.98 4.46
N HIS A 96 13.20 3.54 3.31
CA HIS A 96 13.21 4.97 3.04
C HIS A 96 11.99 5.44 2.22
N TYR A 97 11.06 4.55 1.89
CA TYR A 97 9.92 4.83 1.02
C TYR A 97 9.13 6.08 1.46
N LEU A 98 8.68 6.14 2.70
CA LEU A 98 7.92 7.28 3.21
C LEU A 98 8.75 8.56 3.30
N GLU A 99 10.04 8.46 3.59
CA GLU A 99 10.95 9.60 3.65
C GLU A 99 11.12 10.24 2.26
N GLU A 100 11.31 9.42 1.23
CA GLU A 100 11.47 9.91 -0.14
C GLU A 100 10.15 10.51 -0.67
N PHE A 101 9.01 9.90 -0.38
CA PHE A 101 7.71 10.50 -0.71
C PHE A 101 7.50 11.83 0.02
N TYR A 102 7.88 11.92 1.30
CA TYR A 102 7.78 13.18 2.03
C TYR A 102 8.62 14.28 1.40
N LYS A 103 9.87 13.99 0.97
CA LYS A 103 10.73 14.95 0.25
C LYS A 103 10.08 15.37 -1.07
N THR A 104 9.57 14.40 -1.85
CA THR A 104 8.92 14.66 -3.14
C THR A 104 7.67 15.54 -2.97
N ILE A 105 6.87 15.30 -1.92
CA ILE A 105 5.71 16.14 -1.60
C ILE A 105 6.11 17.58 -1.30
N GLN A 106 7.23 17.79 -0.58
CA GLN A 106 7.72 19.14 -0.30
C GLN A 106 8.25 19.85 -1.56
N GLU A 107 8.81 19.09 -2.51
CA GLU A 107 9.30 19.61 -3.78
C GLU A 107 8.16 19.95 -4.76
N TYR A 108 7.04 19.18 -4.70
CA TYR A 108 5.89 19.34 -5.61
C TYR A 108 4.57 19.51 -4.82
N PRO A 109 4.41 20.60 -4.07
CA PRO A 109 3.27 20.77 -3.14
C PRO A 109 1.92 20.92 -3.86
N GLU A 110 1.90 21.20 -5.15
CA GLU A 110 0.69 21.28 -5.97
C GLU A 110 0.22 19.90 -6.48
N SER A 111 1.02 18.86 -6.31
CA SER A 111 0.67 17.51 -6.76
C SER A 111 -0.13 16.76 -5.70
N ASN A 112 -1.18 16.06 -6.14
CA ASN A 112 -2.06 15.30 -5.24
C ASN A 112 -1.87 13.79 -5.36
N VAL A 113 -1.20 13.31 -6.41
CA VAL A 113 -0.95 11.90 -6.67
C VAL A 113 0.54 11.71 -6.93
N PHE A 114 1.12 10.79 -6.19
CA PHE A 114 2.52 10.42 -6.29
C PHE A 114 2.62 8.92 -6.55
N HIS A 115 3.57 8.52 -7.38
CA HIS A 115 3.85 7.11 -7.63
C HIS A 115 5.35 6.87 -7.81
N CYS A 116 5.79 5.66 -7.59
CA CYS A 116 7.16 5.23 -7.84
C CYS A 116 7.17 3.95 -8.69
N ARG A 117 8.35 3.56 -9.11
CA ARG A 117 8.58 2.22 -9.66
C ARG A 117 8.61 1.21 -8.53
N SER A 118 8.16 0.00 -8.82
CA SER A 118 8.22 -1.12 -7.90
C SER A 118 9.16 -2.21 -8.42
N ASN A 119 9.86 -2.86 -7.52
CA ASN A 119 10.52 -4.12 -7.81
C ASN A 119 9.46 -5.23 -7.85
N ILE A 120 9.49 -6.06 -8.87
CA ILE A 120 8.77 -7.33 -8.87
C ILE A 120 9.70 -8.35 -8.24
N ILE A 121 9.27 -8.98 -7.16
CA ILE A 121 10.05 -9.94 -6.39
C ILE A 121 9.39 -11.33 -6.46
N ASP A 122 10.20 -12.37 -6.28
CA ASP A 122 9.72 -13.73 -6.13
C ASP A 122 9.36 -14.05 -4.65
N GLU A 123 8.97 -15.28 -4.41
CA GLU A 123 8.62 -15.79 -3.07
C GLU A 123 9.76 -15.77 -2.05
N ASN A 124 11.01 -15.62 -2.51
CA ASN A 124 12.22 -15.49 -1.70
C ASN A 124 12.70 -14.04 -1.56
N SER A 125 11.88 -13.06 -2.02
CA SER A 125 12.21 -11.63 -2.07
C SER A 125 13.37 -11.30 -3.02
N ALA A 126 13.72 -12.18 -3.97
CA ALA A 126 14.69 -11.87 -4.99
C ALA A 126 14.05 -11.04 -6.11
N ILE A 127 14.73 -9.97 -6.54
CA ILE A 127 14.23 -9.08 -7.59
C ILE A 127 14.25 -9.81 -8.94
N ILE A 128 13.07 -9.98 -9.55
CA ILE A 128 12.89 -10.58 -10.88
C ILE A 128 12.97 -9.48 -11.95
N SER A 129 12.29 -8.35 -11.73
CA SER A 129 12.22 -7.25 -12.67
C SER A 129 11.80 -5.95 -11.99
N LEU A 130 11.80 -4.86 -12.77
CA LEU A 130 11.29 -3.56 -12.37
C LEU A 130 10.04 -3.24 -13.18
N THR A 131 9.08 -2.57 -12.53
CA THR A 131 7.93 -2.01 -13.26
C THR A 131 8.37 -0.92 -14.24
N GLN A 132 7.51 -0.62 -15.22
CA GLN A 132 7.77 0.41 -16.21
C GLN A 132 8.08 1.78 -15.58
N SER A 133 9.00 2.53 -16.19
CA SER A 133 9.27 3.91 -15.83
C SER A 133 8.20 4.83 -16.43
N TRP A 134 7.72 5.76 -15.62
CA TRP A 134 6.81 6.83 -16.02
C TRP A 134 7.54 8.19 -16.03
N PRO A 135 7.01 9.22 -16.72
CA PRO A 135 7.55 10.56 -16.63
C PRO A 135 7.61 11.04 -15.18
N GLN A 136 8.63 11.83 -14.84
CA GLN A 136 8.80 12.37 -13.50
C GLN A 136 7.60 13.25 -13.07
N ARG A 137 6.99 13.94 -14.03
CA ARG A 137 5.80 14.76 -13.83
C ARG A 137 4.92 14.69 -15.08
N GLU A 138 3.64 14.56 -14.88
CA GLU A 138 2.64 14.59 -15.94
C GLU A 138 1.33 15.20 -15.45
N SER A 139 0.55 15.75 -16.38
CA SER A 139 -0.81 16.20 -16.05
C SER A 139 -1.73 15.00 -15.85
N LEU A 140 -2.89 15.21 -15.19
CA LEU A 140 -3.90 14.16 -15.05
C LEU A 140 -4.32 13.58 -16.41
N LEU A 141 -4.47 14.44 -17.42
CA LEU A 141 -4.89 14.01 -18.75
C LEU A 141 -3.81 13.19 -19.45
N ASP A 142 -2.52 13.58 -19.33
CA ASP A 142 -1.41 12.81 -19.89
C ASP A 142 -1.29 11.44 -19.20
N ASN A 143 -1.45 11.39 -17.87
CA ASN A 143 -1.44 10.13 -17.12
C ASN A 143 -2.57 9.20 -17.57
N MET A 144 -3.80 9.72 -17.68
CA MET A 144 -4.94 8.95 -18.19
C MET A 144 -4.68 8.46 -19.62
N TRP A 145 -4.13 9.31 -20.50
CA TRP A 145 -3.82 8.94 -21.89
C TRP A 145 -2.77 7.84 -21.95
N HIS A 146 -1.69 7.95 -21.21
CA HIS A 146 -0.62 6.94 -21.15
C HIS A 146 -1.14 5.60 -20.63
N ARG A 147 -1.97 5.60 -19.58
CA ARG A 147 -2.57 4.37 -19.03
C ARG A 147 -3.51 3.70 -20.02
N LEU A 148 -4.38 4.46 -20.68
CA LEU A 148 -5.31 3.92 -21.68
C LEU A 148 -4.57 3.33 -22.89
N ASN A 149 -3.49 3.94 -23.35
CA ASN A 149 -2.70 3.43 -24.48
C ASN A 149 -1.76 2.29 -24.08
N GLY A 150 -1.23 2.29 -22.86
CA GLY A 150 -0.42 1.19 -22.34
C GLY A 150 -1.22 -0.12 -22.23
N PHE A 151 -2.48 -0.03 -21.83
CA PHE A 151 -3.39 -1.20 -21.82
C PHE A 151 -3.65 -1.77 -23.22
N ARG A 152 -3.60 -0.96 -24.29
CA ARG A 152 -3.79 -1.43 -25.67
C ARG A 152 -2.57 -2.14 -26.26
N GLN A 153 -1.39 -1.99 -25.69
CA GLN A 153 -0.16 -2.64 -26.15
C GLN A 153 0.11 -3.99 -25.48
N GLN A 154 -0.70 -4.38 -24.48
CA GLN A 154 -0.55 -5.64 -23.75
C GLN A 154 -1.59 -6.72 -24.13
N PHE A 155 -2.47 -6.45 -25.14
CA PHE A 155 -3.43 -7.42 -25.67
C PHE A 155 -3.23 -7.66 -27.16
#